data_cf37d78dedbd850d95365299aa94598e
#
_entry.id   cf37d78dedbd850d95365299aa94598e
#
_cell.length_a   1.000
_cell.length_b   1.000
_cell.length_c   1.000
_cell.angle_alpha   90.00
_cell.angle_beta   90.00
_cell.angle_gamma   90.00
#
_symmetry.space_group_name_H-M   'P 1'
#
loop_
_entity.id
_entity.type
_entity.pdbx_description
1 polymer ?
#
loop_
_entity_poly.entity_id
_entity_poly.type
_entity_poly.pdbx_seq_one_letter_code
_entity_poly.pdbx_strand_id
1 'polypeptide(L)'
;MTGELYINGRFLTRPMTGVERYAYHICKAMAELQLPFTIICPQARIQDCYDVSELKIIHFGRGHSHLWEQCVLPLFFIGKKDDVIVSFTGLGPVLISHKVMTIHDLSFLEHPSWFSKTYYWWYKIMTPLAVKTSQHIITVSDFSKQEILRWYPFVRQDHIHVTYNAADRQLFHPLPQAVKPVERFMLAVASLDPRKNFSRLVEAFAAITDCQLYIVGSNHRAFNKEDHDAKSYNNIHYLGRVSDEELVRLYNEAVGFISPSLYEGFGLPLLEAMSCGCPVLASDIPASREVCGNAALYFDSHDTDAIRQAIVHFLTLSDEDRQALQTAGLENAKRFSWTDAAQAIINLVKGKSPSDTI
;
A
#
# COMPACT_ATOMS: atom_id res chain seq x y z
N MET A 1 -0.15 -25.62 -16.93
CA MET A 1 1.09 -24.95 -17.35
C MET A 1 2.24 -25.90 -17.28
N THR A 2 3.06 -25.97 -18.32
CA THR A 2 4.34 -26.74 -18.34
C THR A 2 5.52 -25.86 -17.92
N GLY A 3 5.36 -24.52 -17.90
CA GLY A 3 6.39 -23.56 -17.58
C GLY A 3 6.52 -23.25 -16.08
N GLU A 4 7.67 -22.67 -15.70
CA GLU A 4 7.96 -22.25 -14.34
C GLU A 4 7.39 -20.83 -14.06
N LEU A 5 7.05 -20.59 -12.79
CA LEU A 5 6.61 -19.29 -12.30
C LEU A 5 7.79 -18.54 -11.70
N TYR A 6 8.04 -17.35 -12.22
CA TYR A 6 9.06 -16.46 -11.72
C TYR A 6 8.46 -15.17 -11.16
N ILE A 7 9.10 -14.62 -10.15
CA ILE A 7 8.75 -13.32 -9.56
C ILE A 7 9.89 -12.35 -9.76
N ASN A 8 9.57 -11.15 -10.25
CA ASN A 8 10.53 -10.06 -10.38
C ASN A 8 10.96 -9.57 -9.00
N GLY A 9 12.15 -9.98 -8.58
CA GLY A 9 12.71 -9.74 -7.25
C GLY A 9 13.41 -8.37 -7.09
N ARG A 10 13.23 -7.44 -8.03
CA ARG A 10 13.79 -6.08 -7.92
C ARG A 10 13.43 -5.41 -6.60
N PHE A 11 12.25 -5.68 -6.05
CA PHE A 11 11.79 -5.10 -4.79
C PHE A 11 12.70 -5.42 -3.61
N LEU A 12 13.30 -6.60 -3.54
CA LEU A 12 14.21 -7.02 -2.45
C LEU A 12 15.49 -6.15 -2.35
N THR A 13 15.84 -5.43 -3.42
CA THR A 13 17.00 -4.54 -3.44
C THR A 13 16.66 -3.09 -3.05
N ARG A 14 15.44 -2.83 -2.62
CA ARG A 14 14.92 -1.50 -2.26
C ARG A 14 14.45 -1.46 -0.82
N PRO A 15 14.49 -0.29 -0.16
CA PRO A 15 13.85 -0.14 1.15
C PRO A 15 12.36 -0.51 1.08
N MET A 16 11.85 -1.15 2.11
CA MET A 16 10.45 -1.56 2.19
C MET A 16 9.54 -0.33 2.30
N THR A 17 8.65 -0.16 1.32
CA THR A 17 7.52 0.79 1.32
C THR A 17 6.22 0.01 1.14
N GLY A 18 5.07 0.66 1.03
CA GLY A 18 3.80 -0.04 0.85
C GLY A 18 3.76 -0.99 -0.35
N VAL A 19 4.39 -0.60 -1.47
CA VAL A 19 4.45 -1.42 -2.70
C VAL A 19 5.38 -2.62 -2.53
N GLU A 20 6.54 -2.43 -1.91
CA GLU A 20 7.47 -3.52 -1.61
C GLU A 20 6.91 -4.45 -0.52
N ARG A 21 6.17 -3.92 0.45
CA ARG A 21 5.47 -4.71 1.48
C ARG A 21 4.44 -5.65 0.85
N TYR A 22 3.65 -5.17 -0.10
CA TYR A 22 2.74 -6.01 -0.88
C TYR A 22 3.47 -7.17 -1.55
N ALA A 23 4.54 -6.88 -2.32
CA ALA A 23 5.31 -7.91 -3.02
C ALA A 23 5.89 -8.97 -2.07
N TYR A 24 6.43 -8.51 -0.94
CA TYR A 24 7.05 -9.38 0.06
C TYR A 24 6.03 -10.30 0.74
N HIS A 25 4.90 -9.77 1.21
CA HIS A 25 3.89 -10.58 1.89
C HIS A 25 3.19 -11.56 0.94
N ILE A 26 2.98 -11.20 -0.33
CA ILE A 26 2.51 -12.17 -1.33
C ILE A 26 3.51 -13.31 -1.50
N CYS A 27 4.81 -13.02 -1.60
CA CYS A 27 5.83 -14.06 -1.71
C CYS A 27 5.89 -14.95 -0.45
N LYS A 28 5.78 -14.37 0.75
CA LYS A 28 5.69 -15.15 2.00
C LYS A 28 4.46 -16.05 2.02
N ALA A 29 3.29 -15.51 1.72
CA ALA A 29 2.06 -16.30 1.68
C ALA A 29 2.13 -17.42 0.62
N MET A 30 2.75 -17.18 -0.53
CA MET A 30 2.99 -18.22 -1.53
C MET A 30 3.92 -19.31 -1.02
N ALA A 31 4.97 -18.96 -0.25
CA ALA A 31 5.89 -19.94 0.35
C ALA A 31 5.19 -20.77 1.44
N GLU A 32 4.43 -20.13 2.34
CA GLU A 32 3.61 -20.79 3.37
C GLU A 32 2.61 -21.80 2.76
N LEU A 33 2.01 -21.45 1.62
CA LEU A 33 1.15 -22.32 0.84
C LEU A 33 1.91 -23.41 0.05
N GLN A 34 3.24 -23.44 0.16
CA GLN A 34 4.12 -24.37 -0.57
C GLN A 34 3.93 -24.32 -2.11
N LEU A 35 3.61 -23.14 -2.63
CA LEU A 35 3.41 -22.95 -4.06
C LEU A 35 4.77 -22.85 -4.77
N PRO A 36 4.97 -23.52 -5.92
CA PRO A 36 6.24 -23.47 -6.62
C PRO A 36 6.44 -22.14 -7.35
N PHE A 37 7.46 -21.39 -6.97
CA PHE A 37 7.91 -20.18 -7.65
C PHE A 37 9.40 -19.95 -7.40
N THR A 38 10.02 -19.11 -8.22
CA THR A 38 11.41 -18.68 -8.05
C THR A 38 11.50 -17.16 -8.21
N ILE A 39 12.15 -16.48 -7.27
CA ILE A 39 12.38 -15.05 -7.34
C ILE A 39 13.67 -14.79 -8.11
N ILE A 40 13.62 -13.92 -9.14
CA ILE A 40 14.79 -13.50 -9.90
C ILE A 40 15.20 -12.11 -9.43
N CYS A 41 16.40 -11.98 -8.88
CA CYS A 41 17.00 -10.72 -8.43
C CYS A 41 18.17 -10.29 -9.30
N PRO A 42 18.45 -8.98 -9.41
CA PRO A 42 19.76 -8.55 -9.90
C PRO A 42 20.88 -9.01 -8.96
N GLN A 43 22.13 -9.05 -9.47
CA GLN A 43 23.33 -9.27 -8.64
C GLN A 43 23.61 -8.01 -7.79
N ALA A 44 22.75 -7.77 -6.81
CA ALA A 44 22.82 -6.65 -5.87
C ALA A 44 22.48 -7.16 -4.46
N ARG A 45 22.84 -6.37 -3.44
CA ARG A 45 22.52 -6.71 -2.05
C ARG A 45 21.00 -6.66 -1.84
N ILE A 46 20.47 -7.71 -1.25
CA ILE A 46 19.12 -7.72 -0.68
C ILE A 46 19.13 -6.86 0.59
N GLN A 47 18.11 -6.05 0.80
CA GLN A 47 18.01 -5.19 1.98
C GLN A 47 17.74 -6.04 3.23
N ASP A 48 18.33 -5.65 4.37
CA ASP A 48 18.28 -6.40 5.63
C ASP A 48 16.87 -6.45 6.25
N CYS A 49 15.93 -5.65 5.75
CA CYS A 49 14.54 -5.64 6.20
C CYS A 49 13.69 -6.81 5.64
N TYR A 50 14.25 -7.66 4.77
CA TYR A 50 13.55 -8.81 4.23
C TYR A 50 14.11 -10.10 4.79
N ASP A 51 13.28 -10.89 5.46
CA ASP A 51 13.60 -12.28 5.77
C ASP A 51 13.32 -13.14 4.52
N VAL A 52 14.36 -13.62 3.91
CA VAL A 52 14.31 -14.41 2.67
C VAL A 52 14.69 -15.88 2.86
N SER A 53 14.79 -16.35 4.10
CA SER A 53 15.26 -17.69 4.48
C SER A 53 14.46 -18.83 3.82
N GLU A 54 13.17 -18.62 3.63
CA GLU A 54 12.26 -19.61 3.03
C GLU A 54 12.01 -19.38 1.52
N LEU A 55 12.65 -18.36 0.92
CA LEU A 55 12.38 -17.96 -0.46
C LEU A 55 13.45 -18.51 -1.42
N LYS A 56 13.04 -19.18 -2.47
CA LYS A 56 13.95 -19.62 -3.54
C LYS A 56 14.32 -18.41 -4.41
N ILE A 57 15.56 -17.95 -4.29
CA ILE A 57 16.07 -16.79 -5.02
C ILE A 57 17.20 -17.20 -5.95
N ILE A 58 17.18 -16.68 -7.18
CA ILE A 58 18.28 -16.75 -8.13
C ILE A 58 18.73 -15.34 -8.49
N HIS A 59 20.02 -15.16 -8.67
CA HIS A 59 20.60 -13.88 -9.10
C HIS A 59 20.97 -13.95 -10.58
N PHE A 60 20.47 -12.96 -11.35
CA PHE A 60 20.73 -12.90 -12.79
C PHE A 60 21.13 -11.49 -13.24
N GLY A 61 22.32 -11.39 -13.80
CA GLY A 61 22.85 -10.18 -14.42
C GLY A 61 23.10 -9.03 -13.46
N ARG A 62 23.76 -8.00 -13.96
CA ARG A 62 24.08 -6.77 -13.22
C ARG A 62 23.22 -5.62 -13.71
N GLY A 63 22.98 -4.64 -12.86
CA GLY A 63 22.18 -3.45 -13.18
C GLY A 63 21.31 -3.01 -12.01
N HIS A 64 20.76 -1.81 -12.11
CA HIS A 64 19.94 -1.24 -11.04
C HIS A 64 18.56 -0.85 -11.55
N SER A 65 17.57 -0.96 -10.69
CA SER A 65 16.21 -0.44 -10.89
C SER A 65 15.61 -0.83 -12.25
N HIS A 66 15.04 0.15 -12.97
CA HIS A 66 14.38 -0.05 -14.27
C HIS A 66 15.32 -0.51 -15.39
N LEU A 67 16.61 -0.14 -15.35
CA LEU A 67 17.56 -0.57 -16.38
C LEU A 67 17.72 -2.11 -16.36
N TRP A 68 17.90 -2.69 -15.17
CA TRP A 68 17.97 -4.14 -15.02
C TRP A 68 16.66 -4.80 -15.47
N GLU A 69 15.53 -4.26 -15.02
CA GLU A 69 14.19 -4.80 -15.31
C GLU A 69 13.88 -4.79 -16.81
N GLN A 70 14.25 -3.72 -17.53
CA GLN A 70 13.86 -3.55 -18.94
C GLN A 70 14.89 -4.13 -19.91
N CYS A 71 16.19 -4.17 -19.55
CA CYS A 71 17.25 -4.54 -20.49
C CYS A 71 17.91 -5.89 -20.15
N VAL A 72 18.05 -6.22 -18.86
CA VAL A 72 18.79 -7.42 -18.44
C VAL A 72 17.86 -8.61 -18.16
N LEU A 73 16.79 -8.37 -17.40
CA LEU A 73 15.82 -9.41 -17.05
C LEU A 73 15.21 -10.11 -18.28
N PRO A 74 14.88 -9.44 -19.40
CA PRO A 74 14.37 -10.11 -20.60
C PRO A 74 15.33 -11.15 -21.18
N LEU A 75 16.65 -10.98 -21.01
CA LEU A 75 17.62 -11.95 -21.51
C LEU A 75 17.51 -13.32 -20.84
N PHE A 76 17.07 -13.37 -19.58
CA PHE A 76 16.80 -14.61 -18.86
C PHE A 76 15.68 -15.43 -19.50
N PHE A 77 14.73 -14.77 -20.15
CA PHE A 77 13.54 -15.41 -20.74
C PHE A 77 13.73 -15.78 -22.21
N ILE A 78 14.91 -15.58 -22.79
CA ILE A 78 15.18 -16.02 -24.17
C ILE A 78 15.07 -17.56 -24.22
N GLY A 79 14.19 -18.06 -25.09
CA GLY A 79 13.93 -19.49 -25.22
C GLY A 79 12.92 -20.09 -24.23
N LYS A 80 12.47 -19.31 -23.23
CA LYS A 80 11.56 -19.75 -22.16
C LYS A 80 10.12 -19.29 -22.44
N LYS A 81 9.49 -19.84 -23.47
CA LYS A 81 8.19 -19.38 -23.96
C LYS A 81 7.01 -19.72 -23.05
N ASP A 82 7.14 -20.76 -22.25
CA ASP A 82 6.07 -21.27 -21.38
C ASP A 82 6.18 -20.70 -19.94
N ASP A 83 7.33 -20.10 -19.60
CA ASP A 83 7.57 -19.52 -18.29
C ASP A 83 6.83 -18.20 -18.13
N VAL A 84 6.30 -17.94 -16.94
CA VAL A 84 5.56 -16.72 -16.62
C VAL A 84 6.34 -15.92 -15.58
N ILE A 85 6.42 -14.60 -15.76
CA ILE A 85 6.94 -13.69 -14.75
C ILE A 85 5.84 -12.80 -14.18
N VAL A 86 5.80 -12.69 -12.84
CA VAL A 86 4.93 -11.74 -12.12
C VAL A 86 5.77 -10.60 -11.57
N SER A 87 5.34 -9.38 -11.85
CA SER A 87 5.95 -8.14 -11.31
C SER A 87 5.00 -7.47 -10.35
N PHE A 88 5.29 -7.55 -9.06
CA PHE A 88 4.45 -6.97 -8.00
C PHE A 88 4.71 -5.48 -7.76
N THR A 89 5.87 -4.96 -8.17
CA THR A 89 6.30 -3.58 -7.87
C THR A 89 6.45 -2.72 -9.11
N GLY A 90 5.45 -2.72 -9.98
CA GLY A 90 5.41 -1.82 -11.13
C GLY A 90 5.38 -2.52 -12.48
N LEU A 91 6.05 -1.90 -13.47
CA LEU A 91 5.82 -2.18 -14.88
C LEU A 91 6.14 -3.60 -15.34
N GLY A 92 7.14 -4.24 -14.71
CA GLY A 92 7.74 -5.45 -15.28
C GLY A 92 8.42 -5.19 -16.62
N PRO A 93 9.12 -6.20 -17.16
CA PRO A 93 9.84 -6.07 -18.44
C PRO A 93 8.86 -5.95 -19.62
N VAL A 94 8.93 -4.85 -20.37
CA VAL A 94 8.03 -4.59 -21.50
C VAL A 94 8.23 -5.58 -22.64
N LEU A 95 9.45 -6.09 -22.83
CA LEU A 95 9.79 -7.02 -23.90
C LEU A 95 9.32 -8.47 -23.67
N ILE A 96 8.73 -8.77 -22.52
CA ILE A 96 8.19 -10.10 -22.20
C ILE A 96 6.67 -10.04 -22.29
N SER A 97 6.08 -10.91 -23.12
CA SER A 97 4.62 -11.01 -23.28
C SER A 97 3.96 -11.96 -22.25
N HIS A 98 4.69 -12.97 -21.77
CA HIS A 98 4.21 -13.90 -20.76
C HIS A 98 4.45 -13.35 -19.35
N LYS A 99 3.84 -12.20 -19.07
CA LYS A 99 3.96 -11.55 -17.77
C LYS A 99 2.61 -11.14 -17.20
N VAL A 100 2.57 -11.12 -15.89
CA VAL A 100 1.55 -10.48 -15.08
C VAL A 100 2.19 -9.28 -14.39
N MET A 101 1.57 -8.10 -14.50
CA MET A 101 2.05 -6.90 -13.85
C MET A 101 1.06 -6.41 -12.79
N THR A 102 1.56 -5.67 -11.79
CA THR A 102 0.70 -5.04 -10.79
C THR A 102 0.72 -3.53 -10.96
N ILE A 103 -0.46 -2.92 -11.01
CA ILE A 103 -0.67 -1.47 -10.96
C ILE A 103 -1.34 -1.16 -9.62
N HIS A 104 -0.60 -0.53 -8.70
CA HIS A 104 -1.13 -0.18 -7.38
C HIS A 104 -2.05 1.03 -7.42
N ASP A 105 -1.68 2.05 -8.20
CA ASP A 105 -2.49 3.23 -8.47
C ASP A 105 -2.03 3.92 -9.76
N LEU A 106 -2.79 4.91 -10.20
CA LEU A 106 -2.49 5.77 -11.34
C LEU A 106 -2.45 7.26 -10.93
N SER A 107 -2.10 7.54 -9.68
CA SER A 107 -2.03 8.90 -9.13
C SER A 107 -1.15 9.85 -9.96
N PHE A 108 -0.12 9.33 -10.62
CA PHE A 108 0.75 10.13 -11.50
C PHE A 108 0.03 10.64 -12.76
N LEU A 109 -1.03 9.95 -13.22
CA LEU A 109 -1.86 10.42 -14.34
C LEU A 109 -2.93 11.40 -13.87
N GLU A 110 -3.54 11.14 -12.70
CA GLU A 110 -4.59 11.99 -12.14
C GLU A 110 -4.02 13.33 -11.62
N HIS A 111 -2.86 13.27 -10.97
CA HIS A 111 -2.21 14.41 -10.33
C HIS A 111 -0.74 14.54 -10.72
N PRO A 112 -0.42 14.89 -11.98
CA PRO A 112 0.96 14.96 -12.47
C PRO A 112 1.87 15.90 -11.67
N SER A 113 1.29 16.95 -11.07
CA SER A 113 2.02 17.95 -10.27
C SER A 113 2.64 17.40 -8.98
N TRP A 114 2.19 16.25 -8.50
CA TRP A 114 2.77 15.61 -7.31
C TRP A 114 4.11 14.91 -7.59
N PHE A 115 4.45 14.74 -8.86
CA PHE A 115 5.59 13.94 -9.28
C PHE A 115 6.62 14.77 -10.05
N SER A 116 7.88 14.35 -9.99
CA SER A 116 8.89 14.95 -10.84
C SER A 116 8.58 14.73 -12.31
N LYS A 117 8.96 15.68 -13.17
CA LYS A 117 8.73 15.58 -14.63
C LYS A 117 9.31 14.29 -15.21
N THR A 118 10.51 13.88 -14.76
CA THR A 118 11.16 12.64 -15.21
C THR A 118 10.33 11.41 -14.84
N TYR A 119 9.84 11.33 -13.60
CA TYR A 119 8.97 10.25 -13.15
C TYR A 119 7.69 10.20 -13.98
N TYR A 120 6.99 11.33 -14.10
CA TYR A 120 5.74 11.43 -14.84
C TYR A 120 5.90 10.95 -16.30
N TRP A 121 6.88 11.47 -17.06
CA TRP A 121 7.07 11.09 -18.45
C TRP A 121 7.51 9.64 -18.63
N TRP A 122 8.35 9.15 -17.73
CA TRP A 122 8.75 7.74 -17.74
C TRP A 122 7.53 6.83 -17.62
N TYR A 123 6.71 7.01 -16.57
CA TYR A 123 5.56 6.17 -16.35
C TYR A 123 4.44 6.39 -17.36
N LYS A 124 4.24 7.62 -17.84
CA LYS A 124 3.26 7.93 -18.89
C LYS A 124 3.54 7.20 -20.20
N ILE A 125 4.82 6.97 -20.55
CA ILE A 125 5.21 6.26 -21.77
C ILE A 125 5.28 4.75 -21.51
N MET A 126 5.90 4.33 -20.41
CA MET A 126 6.20 2.93 -20.17
C MET A 126 4.98 2.11 -19.69
N THR A 127 4.06 2.74 -18.94
CA THR A 127 2.89 2.01 -18.42
C THR A 127 1.99 1.47 -19.52
N PRO A 128 1.53 2.25 -20.52
CA PRO A 128 0.71 1.71 -21.58
C PRO A 128 1.41 0.63 -22.42
N LEU A 129 2.74 0.70 -22.58
CA LEU A 129 3.51 -0.34 -23.25
C LEU A 129 3.53 -1.63 -22.42
N ALA A 130 3.77 -1.50 -21.11
CA ALA A 130 3.75 -2.63 -20.20
C ALA A 130 2.36 -3.29 -20.12
N VAL A 131 1.30 -2.48 -20.06
CA VAL A 131 -0.09 -2.92 -20.06
C VAL A 131 -0.41 -3.72 -21.34
N LYS A 132 -0.07 -3.19 -22.52
CA LYS A 132 -0.31 -3.87 -23.80
C LYS A 132 0.39 -5.22 -23.95
N THR A 133 1.54 -5.39 -23.31
CA THR A 133 2.35 -6.61 -23.41
C THR A 133 2.11 -7.58 -22.24
N SER A 134 1.23 -7.25 -21.28
CA SER A 134 0.89 -8.13 -20.16
C SER A 134 -0.29 -9.02 -20.49
N GLN A 135 -0.23 -10.28 -20.05
CA GLN A 135 -1.35 -11.22 -20.17
C GLN A 135 -2.47 -10.84 -19.20
N HIS A 136 -2.08 -10.48 -17.97
CA HIS A 136 -2.99 -10.04 -16.93
C HIS A 136 -2.42 -8.84 -16.17
N ILE A 137 -3.29 -8.04 -15.62
CA ILE A 137 -2.98 -6.92 -14.74
C ILE A 137 -3.59 -7.22 -13.38
N ILE A 138 -2.77 -7.16 -12.34
CA ILE A 138 -3.20 -7.19 -10.95
C ILE A 138 -3.35 -5.75 -10.48
N THR A 139 -4.36 -5.49 -9.66
CA THR A 139 -4.49 -4.24 -8.94
C THR A 139 -5.02 -4.46 -7.53
N VAL A 140 -4.96 -3.45 -6.68
CA VAL A 140 -5.15 -3.60 -5.23
C VAL A 140 -6.53 -3.16 -4.73
N SER A 141 -7.39 -2.66 -5.63
CA SER A 141 -8.76 -2.23 -5.31
C SER A 141 -9.64 -2.19 -6.56
N ASP A 142 -10.96 -2.26 -6.38
CA ASP A 142 -11.91 -2.01 -7.46
C ASP A 142 -11.83 -0.56 -7.95
N PHE A 143 -11.57 0.40 -7.05
CA PHE A 143 -11.29 1.77 -7.46
C PHE A 143 -10.11 1.84 -8.45
N SER A 144 -8.96 1.25 -8.11
CA SER A 144 -7.81 1.22 -9.01
C SER A 144 -8.11 0.48 -10.32
N LYS A 145 -8.95 -0.58 -10.30
CA LYS A 145 -9.42 -1.27 -11.50
C LYS A 145 -10.21 -0.33 -12.42
N GLN A 146 -11.14 0.46 -11.87
CA GLN A 146 -11.89 1.44 -12.65
C GLN A 146 -10.98 2.53 -13.24
N GLU A 147 -10.00 2.99 -12.48
CA GLU A 147 -9.00 3.94 -12.96
C GLU A 147 -8.17 3.36 -14.13
N ILE A 148 -7.76 2.09 -14.05
CA ILE A 148 -7.05 1.43 -15.16
C ILE A 148 -7.93 1.38 -16.42
N LEU A 149 -9.19 1.03 -16.29
CA LEU A 149 -10.13 0.99 -17.41
C LEU A 149 -10.37 2.38 -17.99
N ARG A 150 -10.44 3.42 -17.16
CA ARG A 150 -10.61 4.81 -17.57
C ARG A 150 -9.40 5.33 -18.37
N TRP A 151 -8.20 5.09 -17.87
CA TRP A 151 -6.96 5.58 -18.48
C TRP A 151 -6.47 4.73 -19.66
N TYR A 152 -6.81 3.44 -19.66
CA TYR A 152 -6.42 2.48 -20.69
C TYR A 152 -7.62 1.74 -21.25
N PRO A 153 -8.54 2.42 -22.00
CA PRO A 153 -9.79 1.84 -22.49
C PRO A 153 -9.61 0.71 -23.52
N PHE A 154 -8.38 0.47 -23.96
CA PHE A 154 -8.04 -0.69 -24.80
C PHE A 154 -7.84 -1.98 -23.99
N VAL A 155 -7.81 -1.91 -22.66
CA VAL A 155 -7.69 -3.09 -21.79
C VAL A 155 -9.07 -3.69 -21.54
N ARG A 156 -9.18 -4.98 -21.68
CA ARG A 156 -10.42 -5.69 -21.36
C ARG A 156 -10.56 -5.83 -19.85
N GLN A 157 -11.78 -5.70 -19.34
CA GLN A 157 -12.09 -5.80 -17.92
C GLN A 157 -11.71 -7.16 -17.31
N ASP A 158 -11.84 -8.25 -18.10
CA ASP A 158 -11.49 -9.61 -17.69
C ASP A 158 -9.97 -9.87 -17.61
N HIS A 159 -9.14 -8.94 -18.09
CA HIS A 159 -7.69 -8.97 -17.93
C HIS A 159 -7.21 -8.28 -16.66
N ILE A 160 -8.10 -7.59 -15.92
CA ILE A 160 -7.74 -6.87 -14.69
C ILE A 160 -8.34 -7.58 -13.49
N HIS A 161 -7.46 -8.01 -12.58
CA HIS A 161 -7.81 -8.81 -11.40
C HIS A 161 -7.47 -8.03 -10.13
N VAL A 162 -8.45 -7.91 -9.23
CA VAL A 162 -8.25 -7.26 -7.94
C VAL A 162 -7.72 -8.31 -6.95
N THR A 163 -6.58 -7.99 -6.33
CA THR A 163 -6.03 -8.73 -5.20
C THR A 163 -5.70 -7.73 -4.10
N TYR A 164 -6.54 -7.68 -3.10
CA TYR A 164 -6.42 -6.73 -2.01
C TYR A 164 -5.09 -6.89 -1.25
N ASN A 165 -4.59 -5.77 -0.70
CA ASN A 165 -3.61 -5.83 0.37
C ASN A 165 -4.25 -6.40 1.64
N ALA A 166 -3.42 -6.88 2.56
CA ALA A 166 -3.84 -7.25 3.89
C ALA A 166 -2.89 -6.68 4.95
N ALA A 167 -3.34 -6.57 6.18
CA ALA A 167 -2.44 -6.37 7.31
C ALA A 167 -1.84 -7.71 7.74
N ASP A 168 -0.58 -7.70 8.15
CA ASP A 168 0.04 -8.85 8.80
C ASP A 168 -0.59 -9.01 10.20
N ARG A 169 -1.50 -9.98 10.35
CA ARG A 169 -2.24 -10.20 11.60
C ARG A 169 -1.41 -10.78 12.72
N GLN A 170 -0.24 -11.34 12.42
CA GLN A 170 0.70 -11.77 13.46
C GLN A 170 1.35 -10.56 14.11
N LEU A 171 1.51 -9.48 13.36
CA LEU A 171 2.09 -8.23 13.81
C LEU A 171 1.02 -7.22 14.26
N PHE A 172 0.06 -6.90 13.39
CA PHE A 172 -1.00 -5.91 13.66
C PHE A 172 -2.22 -6.59 14.27
N HIS A 173 -2.31 -6.54 15.60
CA HIS A 173 -3.42 -7.09 16.38
C HIS A 173 -3.64 -6.28 17.66
N PRO A 174 -4.80 -6.41 18.33
CA PRO A 174 -5.02 -5.80 19.63
C PRO A 174 -4.05 -6.36 20.68
N LEU A 175 -3.37 -5.47 21.42
CA LEU A 175 -2.49 -5.85 22.50
C LEU A 175 -3.28 -5.98 23.82
N PRO A 176 -3.23 -7.13 24.53
CA PRO A 176 -4.04 -7.36 25.73
C PRO A 176 -3.78 -6.39 26.89
N GLN A 177 -2.60 -5.77 26.90
CA GLN A 177 -2.15 -4.87 27.97
C GLN A 177 -1.85 -3.45 27.48
N ALA A 178 -2.43 -3.04 26.35
CA ALA A 178 -2.26 -1.67 25.88
C ALA A 178 -2.84 -0.69 26.91
N VAL A 179 -1.96 0.03 27.60
CA VAL A 179 -2.34 1.07 28.55
C VAL A 179 -2.54 2.36 27.78
N LYS A 180 -3.78 2.87 27.76
CA LYS A 180 -4.04 4.19 27.15
C LYS A 180 -3.19 5.22 27.92
N PRO A 181 -2.38 6.03 27.21
CA PRO A 181 -1.59 7.07 27.83
C PRO A 181 -2.47 8.12 28.50
N VAL A 182 -1.93 8.78 29.53
CA VAL A 182 -2.64 9.88 30.21
C VAL A 182 -2.99 11.00 29.22
N GLU A 183 -2.07 11.28 28.30
CA GLU A 183 -2.25 12.25 27.24
C GLU A 183 -2.84 11.57 25.99
N ARG A 184 -4.04 11.99 25.63
CA ARG A 184 -4.76 11.46 24.46
C ARG A 184 -4.06 11.88 23.17
N PHE A 185 -3.89 10.97 22.22
CA PHE A 185 -3.38 11.33 20.91
C PHE A 185 -4.12 10.61 19.76
N MET A 186 -4.23 11.27 18.61
CA MET A 186 -4.56 10.68 17.33
C MET A 186 -3.28 10.35 16.57
N LEU A 187 -3.30 9.25 15.83
CA LEU A 187 -2.16 8.79 15.02
C LEU A 187 -2.44 9.01 13.54
N ALA A 188 -1.44 9.50 12.80
CA ALA A 188 -1.42 9.56 11.34
C ALA A 188 -0.13 8.90 10.82
N VAL A 189 -0.24 8.03 9.81
CA VAL A 189 0.88 7.23 9.29
C VAL A 189 0.92 7.31 7.77
N ALA A 190 1.96 7.93 7.21
CA ALA A 190 2.25 7.90 5.78
C ALA A 190 3.62 8.52 5.45
N SER A 191 4.10 8.33 4.22
CA SER A 191 5.14 9.19 3.65
C SER A 191 4.63 10.62 3.53
N LEU A 192 5.51 11.61 3.77
CA LEU A 192 5.15 13.04 3.69
C LEU A 192 5.18 13.50 2.22
N ASP A 193 4.27 13.02 1.41
CA ASP A 193 4.07 13.49 0.04
C ASP A 193 2.74 14.27 -0.09
N PRO A 194 2.58 15.15 -1.10
CA PRO A 194 1.40 16.02 -1.24
C PRO A 194 0.07 15.26 -1.27
N ARG A 195 0.08 14.04 -1.79
CA ARG A 195 -1.08 13.14 -1.88
C ARG A 195 -1.67 12.82 -0.51
N LYS A 196 -0.81 12.77 0.52
CA LYS A 196 -1.18 12.42 1.90
C LYS A 196 -1.76 13.57 2.70
N ASN A 197 -1.73 14.80 2.15
CA ASN A 197 -2.47 15.98 2.64
C ASN A 197 -2.18 16.39 4.09
N PHE A 198 -0.98 16.10 4.59
CA PHE A 198 -0.63 16.43 5.97
C PHE A 198 -0.64 17.92 6.27
N SER A 199 -0.41 18.79 5.28
CA SER A 199 -0.49 20.24 5.47
C SER A 199 -1.87 20.69 5.97
N ARG A 200 -2.96 20.20 5.34
CA ARG A 200 -4.32 20.49 5.80
C ARG A 200 -4.64 19.84 7.14
N LEU A 201 -4.17 18.60 7.37
CA LEU A 201 -4.35 17.94 8.67
C LEU A 201 -3.71 18.76 9.79
N VAL A 202 -2.47 19.20 9.62
CA VAL A 202 -1.74 20.02 10.59
C VAL A 202 -2.47 21.33 10.86
N GLU A 203 -2.93 22.03 9.82
CA GLU A 203 -3.71 23.25 9.93
C GLU A 203 -5.03 23.02 10.70
N ALA A 204 -5.76 21.96 10.37
CA ALA A 204 -7.01 21.61 11.04
C ALA A 204 -6.78 21.23 12.52
N PHE A 205 -5.70 20.49 12.80
CA PHE A 205 -5.37 19.99 14.14
C PHE A 205 -4.76 21.07 15.06
N ALA A 206 -4.19 22.13 14.51
CA ALA A 206 -3.56 23.20 15.28
C ALA A 206 -4.48 23.88 16.31
N ALA A 207 -5.80 23.87 16.06
CA ALA A 207 -6.81 24.43 16.95
C ALA A 207 -7.34 23.42 18.00
N ILE A 208 -6.89 22.18 18.00
CA ILE A 208 -7.31 21.14 18.95
C ILE A 208 -6.41 21.20 20.16
N THR A 209 -6.97 21.40 21.36
CA THR A 209 -6.19 21.65 22.59
C THR A 209 -6.14 20.46 23.56
N ASP A 210 -7.07 19.53 23.44
CA ASP A 210 -7.27 18.42 24.37
C ASP A 210 -6.82 17.06 23.83
N CYS A 211 -6.08 17.07 22.70
CA CYS A 211 -5.54 15.88 22.06
C CYS A 211 -4.24 16.21 21.33
N GLN A 212 -3.29 15.28 21.31
CA GLN A 212 -2.06 15.37 20.53
C GLN A 212 -2.25 14.73 19.14
N LEU A 213 -1.45 15.15 18.15
CA LEU A 213 -1.32 14.47 16.87
C LEU A 213 0.08 13.89 16.74
N TYR A 214 0.17 12.58 16.61
CA TYR A 214 1.42 11.89 16.31
C TYR A 214 1.46 11.52 14.83
N ILE A 215 2.51 11.97 14.14
CA ILE A 215 2.72 11.73 12.71
C ILE A 215 3.93 10.81 12.54
N VAL A 216 3.69 9.61 12.02
CA VAL A 216 4.72 8.61 11.69
C VAL A 216 4.93 8.58 10.18
N GLY A 217 6.19 8.67 9.76
CA GLY A 217 6.55 8.54 8.36
C GLY A 217 7.91 9.15 8.02
N SER A 218 8.40 8.86 6.83
CA SER A 218 9.67 9.41 6.38
C SER A 218 9.54 10.87 6.01
N ASN A 219 10.49 11.69 6.49
CA ASN A 219 10.66 13.06 6.01
C ASN A 219 10.95 13.04 4.51
N HIS A 220 10.00 13.45 3.70
CA HIS A 220 10.28 13.87 2.33
C HIS A 220 10.80 15.32 2.36
N ARG A 221 11.72 15.66 1.42
CA ARG A 221 12.31 17.00 1.26
C ARG A 221 11.29 18.14 1.09
N ALA A 222 10.01 17.84 0.92
CA ALA A 222 8.93 18.81 0.83
C ALA A 222 8.65 19.58 2.13
N PHE A 223 9.17 19.08 3.26
CA PHE A 223 9.20 19.83 4.54
C PHE A 223 10.62 20.28 4.86
N ASN A 224 11.34 20.84 3.89
CA ASN A 224 12.56 21.59 4.15
C ASN A 224 12.23 22.77 5.06
N LYS A 225 13.11 22.99 6.07
CA LYS A 225 13.02 24.04 7.08
C LYS A 225 12.88 25.48 6.53
N GLU A 226 12.94 25.67 5.22
CA GLU A 226 12.89 26.98 4.56
C GLU A 226 11.49 27.40 4.07
N ASP A 227 10.52 26.47 3.96
CA ASP A 227 9.14 26.80 3.54
C ASP A 227 8.14 26.83 4.70
N HIS A 228 8.58 26.53 5.89
CA HIS A 228 7.81 26.73 7.09
C HIS A 228 8.40 27.90 7.87
N ASP A 229 7.72 29.00 7.88
CA ASP A 229 7.33 29.61 9.15
C ASP A 229 6.64 28.51 9.95
N ALA A 230 7.44 27.57 10.45
CA ALA A 230 6.99 26.42 11.23
C ALA A 230 6.47 27.00 12.54
N LYS A 231 5.18 27.38 12.55
CA LYS A 231 4.44 27.50 13.78
C LYS A 231 4.62 26.15 14.45
N SER A 232 5.52 26.11 15.43
CA SER A 232 5.71 24.96 16.30
C SER A 232 4.41 24.83 17.08
N TYR A 233 3.57 23.90 16.66
CA TYR A 233 2.36 23.57 17.41
C TYR A 233 2.74 22.60 18.52
N ASN A 234 2.45 22.97 19.76
CA ASN A 234 2.81 22.16 20.93
C ASN A 234 2.09 20.80 20.98
N ASN A 235 1.01 20.66 20.21
CA ASN A 235 0.16 19.47 20.15
C ASN A 235 0.38 18.60 18.90
N ILE A 236 1.44 18.85 18.11
CA ILE A 236 1.74 18.09 16.88
C ILE A 236 3.18 17.58 16.92
N HIS A 237 3.35 16.26 16.85
CA HIS A 237 4.63 15.57 17.00
C HIS A 237 4.97 14.71 15.78
N TYR A 238 6.11 15.01 15.16
CA TYR A 238 6.63 14.20 14.06
C TYR A 238 7.61 13.17 14.63
N LEU A 239 7.23 11.88 14.59
CA LEU A 239 8.02 10.78 15.14
C LEU A 239 9.06 10.23 14.15
N GLY A 240 8.97 10.63 12.88
CA GLY A 240 9.81 10.03 11.84
C GLY A 240 9.41 8.59 11.53
N ARG A 241 10.39 7.78 11.10
CA ARG A 241 10.19 6.33 10.94
C ARG A 241 10.31 5.66 12.30
N VAL A 242 9.37 4.79 12.61
CA VAL A 242 9.39 3.92 13.79
C VAL A 242 9.53 2.45 13.35
N SER A 243 9.83 1.54 14.27
CA SER A 243 9.78 0.11 14.01
C SER A 243 8.32 -0.37 13.87
N ASP A 244 8.14 -1.55 13.30
CA ASP A 244 6.80 -2.13 13.16
C ASP A 244 6.18 -2.42 14.55
N GLU A 245 6.97 -2.84 15.55
CA GLU A 245 6.51 -3.06 16.92
C GLU A 245 6.05 -1.75 17.59
N GLU A 246 6.82 -0.68 17.39
CA GLU A 246 6.44 0.64 17.89
C GLU A 246 5.18 1.16 17.19
N LEU A 247 5.03 0.90 15.89
CA LEU A 247 3.85 1.28 15.15
C LEU A 247 2.60 0.54 15.66
N VAL A 248 2.71 -0.75 15.95
CA VAL A 248 1.63 -1.55 16.57
C VAL A 248 1.25 -0.98 17.94
N ARG A 249 2.24 -0.62 18.77
CA ARG A 249 2.00 0.03 20.06
C ARG A 249 1.23 1.33 19.88
N LEU A 250 1.66 2.20 18.95
CA LEU A 250 1.00 3.47 18.68
C LEU A 250 -0.45 3.30 18.20
N TYR A 251 -0.73 2.34 17.31
CA TYR A 251 -2.11 2.04 16.91
C TYR A 251 -2.96 1.59 18.10
N ASN A 252 -2.42 0.76 19.00
CA ASN A 252 -3.15 0.25 20.15
C ASN A 252 -3.40 1.33 21.23
N GLU A 253 -2.49 2.30 21.36
CA GLU A 253 -2.57 3.36 22.37
C GLU A 253 -3.38 4.58 21.89
N ALA A 254 -3.41 4.86 20.58
CA ALA A 254 -4.11 6.00 20.01
C ALA A 254 -5.60 5.98 20.34
N VAL A 255 -6.20 7.16 20.52
CA VAL A 255 -7.66 7.30 20.62
C VAL A 255 -8.34 7.08 19.28
N GLY A 256 -7.61 7.26 18.19
CA GLY A 256 -8.02 6.99 16.83
C GLY A 256 -6.90 7.23 15.82
N PHE A 257 -7.07 6.63 14.65
CA PHE A 257 -6.22 6.82 13.49
C PHE A 257 -6.88 7.78 12.51
N ILE A 258 -6.12 8.74 11.97
CA ILE A 258 -6.62 9.68 10.96
C ILE A 258 -5.82 9.57 9.66
N SER A 259 -6.53 9.40 8.53
CA SER A 259 -5.96 9.38 7.17
C SER A 259 -6.55 10.51 6.32
N PRO A 260 -5.82 11.61 6.10
CA PRO A 260 -6.32 12.77 5.35
C PRO A 260 -6.06 12.71 3.84
N SER A 261 -5.67 11.55 3.30
CA SER A 261 -5.21 11.38 1.92
C SER A 261 -6.20 11.89 0.88
N LEU A 262 -5.69 12.55 -0.15
CA LEU A 262 -6.49 13.02 -1.31
C LEU A 262 -6.69 11.91 -2.34
N TYR A 263 -5.80 10.95 -2.39
CA TYR A 263 -5.81 9.83 -3.33
C TYR A 263 -5.04 8.63 -2.76
N GLU A 264 -5.62 7.44 -2.90
CA GLU A 264 -5.01 6.16 -2.53
C GLU A 264 -5.37 5.09 -3.56
N GLY A 265 -4.43 4.15 -3.77
CA GLY A 265 -4.77 2.91 -4.47
C GLY A 265 -5.51 1.91 -3.57
N PHE A 266 -5.18 1.92 -2.25
CA PHE A 266 -5.79 1.03 -1.26
C PHE A 266 -5.93 1.70 0.11
N GLY A 267 -4.82 2.04 0.77
CA GLY A 267 -4.83 2.60 2.11
C GLY A 267 -4.46 1.57 3.18
N LEU A 268 -3.31 0.91 3.04
CA LEU A 268 -2.82 -0.11 3.98
C LEU A 268 -2.82 0.36 5.44
N PRO A 269 -2.43 1.61 5.81
CA PRO A 269 -2.49 2.07 7.20
C PRO A 269 -3.89 2.10 7.81
N LEU A 270 -4.96 2.27 7.01
CA LEU A 270 -6.34 2.16 7.48
C LEU A 270 -6.62 0.73 7.98
N LEU A 271 -6.16 -0.25 7.22
CA LEU A 271 -6.34 -1.66 7.55
C LEU A 271 -5.49 -2.09 8.74
N GLU A 272 -4.24 -1.60 8.83
CA GLU A 272 -3.36 -1.82 9.98
C GLU A 272 -3.99 -1.27 11.27
N ALA A 273 -4.53 -0.04 11.23
CA ALA A 273 -5.24 0.56 12.34
C ALA A 273 -6.45 -0.29 12.78
N MET A 274 -7.32 -0.67 11.83
CA MET A 274 -8.46 -1.54 12.11
C MET A 274 -8.05 -2.89 12.70
N SER A 275 -6.95 -3.48 12.21
CA SER A 275 -6.44 -4.75 12.71
C SER A 275 -5.95 -4.67 14.16
N CYS A 276 -5.47 -3.49 14.58
CA CYS A 276 -5.10 -3.20 15.98
C CYS A 276 -6.30 -2.77 16.86
N GLY A 277 -7.52 -2.72 16.32
CA GLY A 277 -8.68 -2.20 17.03
C GLY A 277 -8.64 -0.68 17.25
N CYS A 278 -7.86 0.07 16.46
CA CYS A 278 -7.84 1.52 16.49
C CYS A 278 -9.02 2.08 15.68
N PRO A 279 -9.92 2.90 16.27
CA PRO A 279 -11.00 3.53 15.52
C PRO A 279 -10.46 4.44 14.41
N VAL A 280 -11.10 4.43 13.25
CA VAL A 280 -10.61 5.10 12.04
C VAL A 280 -11.45 6.32 11.67
N LEU A 281 -10.77 7.44 11.39
CA LEU A 281 -11.29 8.64 10.77
C LEU A 281 -10.57 8.83 9.43
N ALA A 282 -11.27 8.77 8.30
CA ALA A 282 -10.66 8.72 6.98
C ALA A 282 -11.24 9.77 6.02
N SER A 283 -10.44 10.18 5.05
CA SER A 283 -10.94 10.93 3.89
C SER A 283 -12.04 10.18 3.18
N ASP A 284 -13.08 10.91 2.76
CA ASP A 284 -14.17 10.38 1.94
C ASP A 284 -13.75 10.23 0.48
N ILE A 285 -12.87 9.28 0.22
CA ILE A 285 -12.39 8.91 -1.11
C ILE A 285 -12.75 7.46 -1.43
N PRO A 286 -12.88 7.10 -2.72
CA PRO A 286 -13.33 5.76 -3.11
C PRO A 286 -12.53 4.62 -2.48
N ALA A 287 -11.20 4.71 -2.45
CA ALA A 287 -10.34 3.67 -1.86
C ALA A 287 -10.59 3.53 -0.34
N SER A 288 -10.75 4.64 0.40
CA SER A 288 -11.06 4.57 1.84
C SER A 288 -12.43 3.93 2.09
N ARG A 289 -13.43 4.27 1.27
CA ARG A 289 -14.76 3.66 1.34
C ARG A 289 -14.73 2.17 1.05
N GLU A 290 -13.95 1.74 0.07
CA GLU A 290 -13.79 0.33 -0.30
C GLU A 290 -13.14 -0.48 0.82
N VAL A 291 -12.06 0.07 1.41
CA VAL A 291 -11.28 -0.60 2.45
C VAL A 291 -12.01 -0.60 3.79
N CYS A 292 -12.56 0.53 4.22
CA CYS A 292 -13.15 0.66 5.55
C CYS A 292 -14.64 0.36 5.60
N GLY A 293 -15.39 0.53 4.49
CA GLY A 293 -16.85 0.34 4.49
C GLY A 293 -17.53 1.20 5.55
N ASN A 294 -18.29 0.57 6.45
CA ASN A 294 -18.95 1.23 7.58
C ASN A 294 -18.11 1.24 8.87
N ALA A 295 -16.84 0.79 8.82
CA ALA A 295 -15.97 0.69 9.97
C ALA A 295 -15.12 1.96 10.22
N ALA A 296 -15.44 3.07 9.59
CA ALA A 296 -14.78 4.35 9.76
C ALA A 296 -15.76 5.51 9.72
N LEU A 297 -15.39 6.63 10.34
CA LEU A 297 -15.99 7.93 10.08
C LEU A 297 -15.27 8.60 8.92
N TYR A 298 -15.98 9.46 8.19
CA TYR A 298 -15.45 10.07 6.97
C TYR A 298 -15.59 11.58 6.98
N PHE A 299 -14.65 12.25 6.29
CA PHE A 299 -14.64 13.70 6.11
C PHE A 299 -14.18 14.11 4.70
N ASP A 300 -14.58 15.30 4.27
CA ASP A 300 -14.04 15.92 3.07
C ASP A 300 -12.60 16.38 3.33
N SER A 301 -11.65 15.76 2.64
CA SER A 301 -10.21 16.04 2.76
C SER A 301 -9.76 17.31 2.02
N HIS A 302 -10.62 17.92 1.21
CA HIS A 302 -10.34 19.16 0.50
C HIS A 302 -10.64 20.41 1.33
N ASP A 303 -11.40 20.29 2.41
CA ASP A 303 -11.82 21.37 3.30
C ASP A 303 -11.18 21.23 4.70
N THR A 304 -10.31 22.18 5.09
CA THR A 304 -9.65 22.21 6.40
C THR A 304 -10.66 22.28 7.55
N ASP A 305 -11.78 23.02 7.38
CA ASP A 305 -12.82 23.13 8.41
C ASP A 305 -13.61 21.85 8.57
N ALA A 306 -13.89 21.14 7.47
CA ALA A 306 -14.52 19.82 7.51
C ALA A 306 -13.61 18.80 8.24
N ILE A 307 -12.31 18.81 7.98
CA ILE A 307 -11.33 17.97 8.71
C ILE A 307 -11.40 18.28 10.20
N ARG A 308 -11.34 19.57 10.59
CA ARG A 308 -11.38 19.99 12.00
C ARG A 308 -12.69 19.57 12.69
N GLN A 309 -13.84 19.81 12.05
CA GLN A 309 -15.14 19.41 12.59
C GLN A 309 -15.24 17.89 12.78
N ALA A 310 -14.74 17.12 11.83
CA ALA A 310 -14.69 15.67 11.94
C ALA A 310 -13.82 15.19 13.09
N ILE A 311 -12.65 15.82 13.29
CA ILE A 311 -11.77 15.53 14.45
C ILE A 311 -12.52 15.83 15.76
N VAL A 312 -13.12 17.01 15.91
CA VAL A 312 -13.86 17.38 17.11
C VAL A 312 -15.00 16.40 17.38
N HIS A 313 -15.79 16.07 16.36
CA HIS A 313 -16.86 15.07 16.47
C HIS A 313 -16.32 13.71 16.91
N PHE A 314 -15.24 13.24 16.29
CA PHE A 314 -14.59 11.97 16.62
C PHE A 314 -14.09 11.93 18.08
N LEU A 315 -13.51 13.02 18.57
CA LEU A 315 -13.00 13.11 19.96
C LEU A 315 -14.14 13.17 21.01
N THR A 316 -15.34 13.56 20.62
CA THR A 316 -16.53 13.64 21.49
C THR A 316 -17.45 12.41 21.39
N LEU A 317 -17.09 11.38 20.63
CA LEU A 317 -17.83 10.13 20.57
C LEU A 317 -18.00 9.50 21.96
N SER A 318 -19.16 8.93 22.20
CA SER A 318 -19.41 8.12 23.39
C SER A 318 -18.48 6.88 23.41
N ASP A 319 -18.29 6.29 24.59
CA ASP A 319 -17.51 5.05 24.71
C ASP A 319 -18.18 3.90 23.92
N GLU A 320 -19.51 3.87 23.87
CA GLU A 320 -20.29 2.91 23.08
C GLU A 320 -20.05 3.06 21.58
N ASP A 321 -20.12 4.28 21.05
CA ASP A 321 -19.87 4.54 19.62
C ASP A 321 -18.42 4.22 19.24
N ARG A 322 -17.47 4.57 20.12
CA ARG A 322 -16.07 4.24 19.94
C ARG A 322 -15.82 2.74 19.93
N GLN A 323 -16.44 2.00 20.87
CA GLN A 323 -16.39 0.55 20.93
C GLN A 323 -17.03 -0.10 19.69
N ALA A 324 -18.13 0.48 19.19
CA ALA A 324 -18.77 0.03 17.97
C ALA A 324 -17.84 0.17 16.75
N LEU A 325 -17.13 1.31 16.60
CA LEU A 325 -16.13 1.50 15.55
C LEU A 325 -14.94 0.53 15.66
N GLN A 326 -14.46 0.26 16.88
CA GLN A 326 -13.40 -0.73 17.10
C GLN A 326 -13.82 -2.12 16.65
N THR A 327 -15.02 -2.54 17.08
CA THR A 327 -15.56 -3.87 16.75
C THR A 327 -15.79 -4.01 15.25
N ALA A 328 -16.38 -2.99 14.63
CA ALA A 328 -16.59 -2.95 13.18
C ALA A 328 -15.26 -2.98 12.41
N GLY A 329 -14.22 -2.26 12.89
CA GLY A 329 -12.89 -2.26 12.30
C GLY A 329 -12.23 -3.63 12.34
N LEU A 330 -12.24 -4.28 13.48
CA LEU A 330 -11.68 -5.62 13.66
C LEU A 330 -12.37 -6.65 12.76
N GLU A 331 -13.70 -6.58 12.66
CA GLU A 331 -14.46 -7.49 11.80
C GLU A 331 -14.18 -7.20 10.31
N ASN A 332 -14.19 -5.93 9.91
CA ASN A 332 -13.90 -5.53 8.55
C ASN A 332 -12.49 -5.93 8.09
N ALA A 333 -11.50 -5.86 8.98
CA ALA A 333 -10.13 -6.26 8.65
C ALA A 333 -10.01 -7.74 8.27
N LYS A 334 -10.92 -8.60 8.72
CA LYS A 334 -10.95 -10.03 8.38
C LYS A 334 -11.25 -10.32 6.91
N ARG A 335 -11.79 -9.35 6.18
CA ARG A 335 -12.05 -9.48 4.73
C ARG A 335 -10.77 -9.57 3.88
N PHE A 336 -9.63 -9.17 4.43
CA PHE A 336 -8.39 -9.03 3.71
C PHE A 336 -7.37 -10.07 4.18
N SER A 337 -6.78 -10.82 3.24
CA SER A 337 -5.87 -11.93 3.55
C SER A 337 -4.78 -12.03 2.48
N TRP A 338 -3.53 -12.09 2.93
CA TRP A 338 -2.39 -12.34 2.03
C TRP A 338 -2.46 -13.73 1.41
N THR A 339 -2.96 -14.70 2.15
CA THR A 339 -3.14 -16.08 1.69
C THR A 339 -4.15 -16.14 0.54
N ASP A 340 -5.30 -15.45 0.67
CA ASP A 340 -6.31 -15.40 -0.38
C ASP A 340 -5.80 -14.65 -1.62
N ALA A 341 -5.09 -13.54 -1.41
CA ALA A 341 -4.46 -12.80 -2.50
C ALA A 341 -3.41 -13.65 -3.25
N ALA A 342 -2.54 -14.36 -2.52
CA ALA A 342 -1.56 -15.27 -3.12
C ALA A 342 -2.22 -16.40 -3.90
N GLN A 343 -3.27 -17.01 -3.34
CA GLN A 343 -4.03 -18.08 -4.00
C GLN A 343 -4.72 -17.59 -5.28
N ALA A 344 -5.31 -16.40 -5.25
CA ALA A 344 -5.94 -15.79 -6.43
C ALA A 344 -4.91 -15.56 -7.55
N ILE A 345 -3.71 -15.06 -7.21
CA ILE A 345 -2.62 -14.84 -8.17
C ILE A 345 -2.17 -16.16 -8.81
N ILE A 346 -2.00 -17.20 -8.01
CA ILE A 346 -1.59 -18.52 -8.53
C ILE A 346 -2.66 -19.12 -9.45
N ASN A 347 -3.93 -19.00 -9.07
CA ASN A 347 -5.03 -19.47 -9.90
C ASN A 347 -5.05 -18.72 -11.24
N LEU A 348 -4.87 -17.40 -11.21
CA LEU A 348 -4.75 -16.57 -12.40
C LEU A 348 -3.62 -17.04 -13.31
N VAL A 349 -2.42 -17.22 -12.76
CA VAL A 349 -1.24 -17.65 -13.52
C VAL A 349 -1.44 -19.06 -14.11
N LYS A 350 -2.14 -19.97 -13.41
CA LYS A 350 -2.44 -21.33 -13.87
C LYS A 350 -3.60 -21.39 -14.88
N GLY A 351 -4.25 -20.27 -15.18
CA GLY A 351 -5.41 -20.21 -16.08
C GLY A 351 -6.67 -20.88 -15.51
N LYS A 352 -6.79 -20.96 -14.17
CA LYS A 352 -8.00 -21.43 -13.48
C LYS A 352 -8.94 -20.24 -13.28
N SER A 353 -10.24 -20.45 -13.55
CA SER A 353 -11.27 -19.44 -13.27
C SER A 353 -11.42 -19.22 -11.76
N PRO A 354 -11.76 -18.00 -11.28
CA PRO A 354 -12.13 -17.77 -9.88
C PRO A 354 -13.29 -18.64 -9.39
N SER A 355 -14.13 -19.15 -10.29
CA SER A 355 -15.24 -20.07 -9.99
C SER A 355 -14.83 -21.51 -9.70
N ASP A 356 -13.55 -21.87 -9.87
CA ASP A 356 -13.06 -23.24 -9.64
C ASP A 356 -12.53 -23.43 -8.20
N THR A 357 -12.78 -22.46 -7.31
CA THR A 357 -12.33 -22.47 -5.91
C THR A 357 -13.54 -22.39 -4.97
N ILE A 358 -14.36 -23.45 -4.95
CA ILE A 358 -15.36 -23.75 -3.91
C ILE A 358 -15.11 -25.17 -3.41
#